data_694330dcee58cc9b78cebeb58bd14e5a
#
_entry.id   694330dcee58cc9b78cebeb58bd14e5a
#
_cell.length_a   1.000
_cell.length_b   1.000
_cell.length_c   1.000
_cell.angle_alpha   90.00
_cell.angle_beta   90.00
_cell.angle_gamma   90.00
#
_symmetry.space_group_name_H-M   'P 1'
#
loop_
_entity.id
_entity.type
_entity.pdbx_description
1 polymer ?
#
loop_
_entity_poly.entity_id
_entity_poly.type
_entity_poly.pdbx_seq_one_letter_code
_entity_poly.pdbx_strand_id
1 'polypeptide(L)'
;MEQFQRFELEWEMAQWDRMETFNLSESGITPLTLQELIGNDDESLQKFLDIPLDYAGQRGSLALRETLSDMYSGATQENILPVSGAAEANYLVLNTFLNAGDQIVMTWPNYPQIWGIAKNLQLNIVKVNHMRDRNWALYIQMMDEVVTENTKLIAICNPDNPTGYVLTRKEREAIINAAQKVDAWILADEVYAGSEITNDTETKSLFGEYDKVITINSLSKTYAIPGLRLGWIVAPHMVTSEILKRKQYTTITTSTLSDRLAAHFLQERNRQKILARTRTVIRKGAEVLEIWIKNSEGHFSVVMPQASGIAFVRYNHDINSSEFMKQLYQASGVSLLAGDFFGIDGYLRISFGRPEKYVQKGLEKVTEFALQYNR
;
A
#
# COMPACT_ATOMS: atom_id res chain seq x y z
N MET A 1 -15.38 26.08 -12.00
CA MET A 1 -15.13 24.94 -11.10
C MET A 1 -13.66 24.58 -11.29
N GLU A 2 -12.85 24.63 -10.24
CA GLU A 2 -11.50 24.06 -10.28
C GLU A 2 -11.60 22.59 -10.68
N GLN A 3 -10.69 22.16 -11.54
CA GLN A 3 -10.75 20.82 -12.12
C GLN A 3 -10.37 19.81 -11.02
N PHE A 4 -11.32 18.98 -10.60
CA PHE A 4 -11.08 17.89 -9.65
C PHE A 4 -10.02 16.94 -10.22
N GLN A 5 -8.93 16.72 -9.46
CA GLN A 5 -7.92 15.73 -9.81
C GLN A 5 -8.50 14.33 -9.60
N ARG A 6 -8.83 13.64 -10.67
CA ARG A 6 -9.25 12.24 -10.57
C ARG A 6 -8.06 11.36 -10.15
N PHE A 7 -8.34 10.22 -9.59
CA PHE A 7 -7.33 9.24 -9.25
C PHE A 7 -7.01 8.41 -10.50
N GLU A 8 -6.04 8.85 -11.29
CA GLU A 8 -5.75 8.31 -12.63
C GLU A 8 -5.51 6.80 -12.64
N LEU A 9 -4.73 6.28 -11.67
CA LEU A 9 -4.43 4.87 -11.55
C LEU A 9 -5.71 4.02 -11.43
N GLU A 10 -6.59 4.35 -10.49
CA GLU A 10 -7.85 3.61 -10.29
C GLU A 10 -8.82 3.79 -11.45
N TRP A 11 -8.82 4.99 -12.06
CA TRP A 11 -9.63 5.25 -13.24
C TRP A 11 -9.23 4.38 -14.42
N GLU A 12 -7.94 4.25 -14.70
CA GLU A 12 -7.44 3.38 -15.78
C GLU A 12 -7.72 1.90 -15.47
N MET A 13 -7.48 1.45 -14.24
CA MET A 13 -7.79 0.07 -13.85
C MET A 13 -9.27 -0.28 -14.05
N ALA A 14 -10.19 0.64 -13.76
CA ALA A 14 -11.63 0.45 -13.96
C ALA A 14 -12.04 0.28 -15.44
N GLN A 15 -11.18 0.67 -16.39
CA GLN A 15 -11.44 0.49 -17.82
C GLN A 15 -11.09 -0.92 -18.33
N TRP A 16 -10.35 -1.74 -17.57
CA TRP A 16 -9.78 -3.01 -18.03
C TRP A 16 -10.62 -4.25 -17.71
N ASP A 17 -11.67 -4.15 -16.92
CA ASP A 17 -12.46 -5.26 -16.38
C ASP A 17 -13.01 -6.25 -17.41
N ARG A 18 -13.02 -5.92 -18.71
CA ARG A 18 -13.73 -6.71 -19.73
C ARG A 18 -12.86 -7.57 -20.64
N MET A 19 -11.55 -7.32 -20.70
CA MET A 19 -10.63 -7.98 -21.64
C MET A 19 -9.36 -8.53 -20.98
N GLU A 20 -9.28 -8.47 -19.67
CA GLU A 20 -8.07 -8.81 -18.93
C GLU A 20 -7.79 -10.32 -18.96
N THR A 21 -6.65 -10.69 -19.53
CA THR A 21 -6.16 -12.08 -19.56
C THR A 21 -5.19 -12.34 -18.39
N PHE A 22 -4.32 -11.37 -18.13
CA PHE A 22 -3.36 -11.43 -17.03
C PHE A 22 -3.34 -10.10 -16.29
N ASN A 23 -3.84 -10.11 -15.04
CA ASN A 23 -3.78 -8.96 -14.17
C ASN A 23 -2.44 -8.93 -13.42
N LEU A 24 -1.51 -8.11 -13.90
CA LEU A 24 -0.25 -7.78 -13.24
C LEU A 24 -0.26 -6.33 -12.70
N SER A 25 -1.42 -5.67 -12.69
CA SER A 25 -1.60 -4.29 -12.18
C SER A 25 -1.92 -4.26 -10.68
N GLU A 26 -2.63 -5.25 -10.17
CA GLU A 26 -3.06 -5.32 -8.78
C GLU A 26 -1.88 -5.51 -7.83
N SER A 27 -1.76 -4.63 -6.83
CA SER A 27 -0.69 -4.70 -5.84
C SER A 27 -0.97 -5.64 -4.66
N GLY A 28 -2.09 -6.37 -4.71
CA GLY A 28 -2.45 -7.40 -3.74
C GLY A 28 -1.77 -8.73 -4.05
N ILE A 29 -1.81 -9.61 -3.05
CA ILE A 29 -1.35 -10.99 -3.16
C ILE A 29 -2.56 -11.87 -3.53
N THR A 30 -2.35 -13.04 -4.12
CA THR A 30 -3.42 -14.00 -4.40
C THR A 30 -4.39 -14.10 -3.21
N PRO A 31 -5.65 -13.66 -3.37
CA PRO A 31 -6.58 -13.58 -2.25
C PRO A 31 -6.83 -14.93 -1.58
N LEU A 32 -7.07 -14.87 -0.28
CA LEU A 32 -7.55 -16.00 0.50
C LEU A 32 -9.08 -16.13 0.33
N THR A 33 -9.56 -17.36 0.28
CA THR A 33 -10.99 -17.65 0.41
C THR A 33 -11.39 -17.63 1.88
N LEU A 34 -12.70 -17.46 2.14
CA LEU A 34 -13.22 -17.54 3.49
C LEU A 34 -12.99 -18.92 4.12
N GLN A 35 -13.07 -19.99 3.32
CA GLN A 35 -12.79 -21.36 3.76
C GLN A 35 -11.32 -21.55 4.18
N GLU A 36 -10.36 -20.98 3.42
CA GLU A 36 -8.94 -21.03 3.81
C GLU A 36 -8.67 -20.30 5.13
N LEU A 37 -9.46 -19.26 5.43
CA LEU A 37 -9.35 -18.49 6.67
C LEU A 37 -9.99 -19.19 7.87
N ILE A 38 -11.19 -19.74 7.71
CA ILE A 38 -11.94 -20.41 8.79
C ILE A 38 -11.45 -21.85 8.99
N GLY A 39 -10.99 -22.51 7.91
CA GLY A 39 -10.68 -23.93 7.89
C GLY A 39 -11.94 -24.80 7.75
N ASN A 40 -11.82 -26.07 8.09
CA ASN A 40 -12.90 -27.08 8.01
C ASN A 40 -13.53 -27.37 9.39
N ASP A 41 -13.46 -26.43 10.32
CA ASP A 41 -14.03 -26.57 11.64
C ASP A 41 -15.46 -26.04 11.66
N ASP A 42 -16.43 -26.96 11.79
CA ASP A 42 -17.85 -26.63 11.77
C ASP A 42 -18.26 -25.68 12.89
N GLU A 43 -17.64 -25.77 14.06
CA GLU A 43 -17.94 -24.87 15.18
C GLU A 43 -17.51 -23.44 14.87
N SER A 44 -16.33 -23.27 14.30
CA SER A 44 -15.85 -21.95 13.86
C SER A 44 -16.71 -21.38 12.73
N LEU A 45 -17.11 -22.21 11.76
CA LEU A 45 -17.99 -21.78 10.69
C LEU A 45 -19.34 -21.32 11.24
N GLN A 46 -19.94 -22.07 12.18
CA GLN A 46 -21.23 -21.72 12.76
C GLN A 46 -21.17 -20.38 13.51
N LYS A 47 -20.09 -20.12 14.26
CA LYS A 47 -19.87 -18.81 14.93
C LYS A 47 -19.92 -17.62 13.97
N PHE A 48 -19.43 -17.79 12.74
CA PHE A 48 -19.49 -16.71 11.74
C PHE A 48 -20.87 -16.61 11.07
N LEU A 49 -21.57 -17.72 10.91
CA LEU A 49 -22.95 -17.74 10.37
C LEU A 49 -23.95 -17.09 11.35
N ASP A 50 -23.70 -17.17 12.65
CA ASP A 50 -24.56 -16.62 13.70
C ASP A 50 -24.28 -15.15 14.01
N ILE A 51 -23.37 -14.47 13.29
CA ILE A 51 -23.09 -13.05 13.50
C ILE A 51 -24.32 -12.21 13.14
N PRO A 52 -24.89 -11.45 14.10
CA PRO A 52 -25.93 -10.49 13.77
C PRO A 52 -25.40 -9.40 12.87
N LEU A 53 -26.09 -9.07 11.80
CA LEU A 53 -25.69 -8.04 10.83
C LEU A 53 -26.10 -6.63 11.30
N ASP A 54 -25.90 -6.34 12.55
CA ASP A 54 -26.07 -5.01 13.15
C ASP A 54 -24.79 -4.17 13.01
N TYR A 55 -24.83 -2.90 13.38
CA TYR A 55 -23.65 -2.04 13.33
C TYR A 55 -22.55 -2.50 14.31
N ALA A 56 -21.31 -2.59 13.85
CA ALA A 56 -20.15 -2.94 14.69
C ALA A 56 -19.76 -1.86 15.72
N GLY A 57 -20.48 -0.72 15.70
CA GLY A 57 -20.11 0.48 16.44
C GLY A 57 -19.18 1.40 15.65
N GLN A 58 -19.27 2.69 15.90
CA GLN A 58 -18.56 3.70 15.11
C GLN A 58 -17.04 3.59 15.21
N ARG A 59 -16.53 3.13 16.36
CA ARG A 59 -15.11 2.84 16.60
C ARG A 59 -14.70 1.42 16.25
N GLY A 60 -15.58 0.60 15.68
CA GLY A 60 -15.38 -0.84 15.56
C GLY A 60 -15.56 -1.58 16.89
N SER A 61 -15.60 -2.92 16.85
CA SER A 61 -15.74 -3.73 18.06
C SER A 61 -14.52 -3.62 18.97
N LEU A 62 -14.75 -3.80 20.28
CA LEU A 62 -13.66 -3.84 21.25
C LEU A 62 -12.68 -4.98 20.90
N ALA A 63 -13.21 -6.17 20.58
CA ALA A 63 -12.40 -7.34 20.23
C ALA A 63 -11.44 -7.06 19.04
N LEU A 64 -11.92 -6.38 17.99
CA LEU A 64 -11.04 -5.99 16.87
C LEU A 64 -9.98 -4.99 17.32
N ARG A 65 -10.35 -3.98 18.08
CA ARG A 65 -9.41 -2.94 18.54
C ARG A 65 -8.34 -3.49 19.47
N GLU A 66 -8.70 -4.41 20.38
CA GLU A 66 -7.75 -5.14 21.22
C GLU A 66 -6.78 -5.97 20.38
N THR A 67 -7.29 -6.81 19.47
CA THR A 67 -6.46 -7.62 18.57
C THR A 67 -5.50 -6.76 17.75
N LEU A 68 -5.96 -5.61 17.25
CA LEU A 68 -5.11 -4.71 16.48
C LEU A 68 -4.09 -3.99 17.37
N SER A 69 -4.45 -3.59 18.59
CA SER A 69 -3.51 -2.91 19.49
C SER A 69 -2.33 -3.80 19.90
N ASP A 70 -2.54 -5.12 20.00
CA ASP A 70 -1.48 -6.08 20.31
C ASP A 70 -0.37 -6.13 19.23
N MET A 71 -0.66 -5.66 18.02
CA MET A 71 0.31 -5.60 16.92
C MET A 71 1.28 -4.41 17.02
N TYR A 72 1.00 -3.42 17.89
CA TYR A 72 1.74 -2.16 17.97
C TYR A 72 2.27 -1.92 19.39
N SER A 73 3.58 -1.84 19.53
CA SER A 73 4.21 -1.63 20.83
C SER A 73 3.72 -0.34 21.52
N GLY A 74 3.17 -0.48 22.71
CA GLY A 74 2.66 0.65 23.50
C GLY A 74 1.27 1.16 23.09
N ALA A 75 0.62 0.54 22.09
CA ALA A 75 -0.74 0.89 21.73
C ALA A 75 -1.77 0.27 22.70
N THR A 76 -2.90 0.94 22.82
CA THR A 76 -4.11 0.45 23.46
C THR A 76 -5.26 0.47 22.45
N GLN A 77 -6.39 -0.16 22.77
CA GLN A 77 -7.58 -0.14 21.90
C GLN A 77 -8.09 1.29 21.59
N GLU A 78 -7.71 2.29 22.38
CA GLU A 78 -8.09 3.69 22.14
C GLU A 78 -7.25 4.35 21.03
N ASN A 79 -6.08 3.79 20.73
CA ASN A 79 -5.23 4.23 19.64
C ASN A 79 -5.72 3.72 18.27
N ILE A 80 -6.66 2.76 18.25
CA ILE A 80 -7.12 2.07 17.05
C ILE A 80 -8.43 2.66 16.54
N LEU A 81 -8.50 2.95 15.24
CA LEU A 81 -9.73 3.32 14.54
C LEU A 81 -9.87 2.50 13.26
N PRO A 82 -10.72 1.46 13.23
CA PRO A 82 -11.04 0.72 12.02
C PRO A 82 -11.76 1.59 10.99
N VAL A 83 -11.42 1.39 9.71
CA VAL A 83 -11.93 2.12 8.55
C VAL A 83 -12.19 1.18 7.38
N SER A 84 -12.87 1.63 6.33
CA SER A 84 -13.18 0.82 5.15
C SER A 84 -12.00 0.73 4.16
N GLY A 85 -10.88 0.16 4.63
CA GLY A 85 -9.62 0.05 3.89
C GLY A 85 -8.69 1.26 4.07
N ALA A 86 -7.42 1.09 3.71
CA ALA A 86 -6.41 2.15 3.80
C ALA A 86 -6.78 3.38 2.96
N ALA A 87 -7.54 3.21 1.88
CA ALA A 87 -7.98 4.33 1.04
C ALA A 87 -8.88 5.33 1.81
N GLU A 88 -9.81 4.84 2.63
CA GLU A 88 -10.58 5.71 3.53
C GLU A 88 -9.68 6.33 4.60
N ALA A 89 -8.72 5.57 5.15
CA ALA A 89 -7.79 6.09 6.13
C ALA A 89 -7.00 7.30 5.60
N ASN A 90 -6.37 7.17 4.43
CA ASN A 90 -5.64 8.26 3.78
C ASN A 90 -6.53 9.49 3.56
N TYR A 91 -7.74 9.28 3.04
CA TYR A 91 -8.70 10.36 2.81
C TYR A 91 -9.07 11.09 4.11
N LEU A 92 -9.42 10.34 5.15
CA LEU A 92 -9.81 10.90 6.44
C LEU A 92 -8.67 11.66 7.11
N VAL A 93 -7.44 11.11 7.10
CA VAL A 93 -6.28 11.75 7.73
C VAL A 93 -5.96 13.09 7.04
N LEU A 94 -5.80 13.11 5.71
CA LEU A 94 -5.46 14.34 5.02
C LEU A 94 -6.55 15.41 5.22
N ASN A 95 -7.82 15.04 5.10
CA ASN A 95 -8.95 15.97 5.31
C ASN A 95 -9.13 16.40 6.78
N THR A 96 -8.51 15.69 7.75
CA THR A 96 -8.59 16.08 9.16
C THR A 96 -7.53 17.10 9.56
N PHE A 97 -6.32 16.94 9.03
CA PHE A 97 -5.15 17.66 9.54
C PHE A 97 -4.64 18.74 8.60
N LEU A 98 -5.11 18.80 7.34
CA LEU A 98 -4.56 19.71 6.34
C LEU A 98 -5.64 20.62 5.75
N ASN A 99 -5.24 21.86 5.51
CA ASN A 99 -6.06 22.90 4.87
C ASN A 99 -5.35 23.43 3.62
N ALA A 100 -6.08 24.08 2.73
CA ALA A 100 -5.51 24.71 1.54
C ALA A 100 -4.33 25.63 1.90
N GLY A 101 -3.22 25.46 1.19
CA GLY A 101 -1.98 26.20 1.41
C GLY A 101 -1.00 25.54 2.38
N ASP A 102 -1.41 24.55 3.17
CA ASP A 102 -0.49 23.79 4.02
C ASP A 102 0.55 23.03 3.18
N GLN A 103 1.76 22.87 3.71
CA GLN A 103 2.79 22.07 3.07
C GLN A 103 2.73 20.61 3.54
N ILE A 104 2.71 19.70 2.55
CA ILE A 104 2.93 18.27 2.74
C ILE A 104 4.25 17.86 2.08
N VAL A 105 5.13 17.20 2.84
CA VAL A 105 6.34 16.57 2.32
C VAL A 105 6.06 15.09 2.07
N MET A 106 6.45 14.54 0.92
CA MET A 106 6.19 13.15 0.57
C MET A 106 7.46 12.46 0.07
N THR A 107 7.69 11.20 0.49
CA THR A 107 8.64 10.33 -0.21
C THR A 107 8.16 10.10 -1.65
N TRP A 108 9.10 10.01 -2.62
CA TRP A 108 8.75 9.93 -4.04
C TRP A 108 9.67 8.96 -4.80
N PRO A 109 9.13 8.02 -5.62
CA PRO A 109 7.69 7.81 -5.88
C PRO A 109 6.94 7.35 -4.65
N ASN A 110 5.60 7.46 -4.67
CA ASN A 110 4.71 7.03 -3.59
C ASN A 110 3.33 6.66 -4.17
N TYR A 111 2.48 6.07 -3.33
CA TYR A 111 1.12 5.73 -3.72
C TYR A 111 0.33 6.97 -4.16
N PRO A 112 -0.21 6.97 -5.40
CA PRO A 112 -0.74 8.20 -6.02
C PRO A 112 -1.96 8.79 -5.31
N GLN A 113 -2.69 8.04 -4.51
CA GLN A 113 -3.85 8.52 -3.79
C GLN A 113 -3.52 9.72 -2.90
N ILE A 114 -2.40 9.64 -2.16
CA ILE A 114 -2.04 10.69 -1.19
C ILE A 114 -1.83 12.03 -1.90
N TRP A 115 -1.03 12.05 -2.98
CA TRP A 115 -0.81 13.29 -3.70
C TRP A 115 -2.03 13.76 -4.50
N GLY A 116 -2.89 12.84 -4.96
CA GLY A 116 -4.16 13.18 -5.59
C GLY A 116 -5.11 13.90 -4.62
N ILE A 117 -5.24 13.40 -3.39
CA ILE A 117 -5.99 14.07 -2.32
C ILE A 117 -5.33 15.42 -1.98
N ALA A 118 -3.99 15.46 -1.86
CA ALA A 118 -3.27 16.69 -1.56
C ALA A 118 -3.51 17.78 -2.62
N LYS A 119 -3.53 17.42 -3.91
CA LYS A 119 -3.90 18.35 -4.98
C LYS A 119 -5.35 18.87 -4.84
N ASN A 120 -6.31 17.97 -4.57
CA ASN A 120 -7.70 18.35 -4.39
C ASN A 120 -7.92 19.26 -3.17
N LEU A 121 -7.07 19.15 -2.16
CA LEU A 121 -7.04 20.03 -0.99
C LEU A 121 -6.22 21.30 -1.20
N GLN A 122 -5.65 21.50 -2.40
CA GLN A 122 -4.79 22.66 -2.72
C GLN A 122 -3.58 22.80 -1.79
N LEU A 123 -2.96 21.66 -1.45
CA LEU A 123 -1.75 21.64 -0.63
C LEU A 123 -0.49 21.93 -1.44
N ASN A 124 0.53 22.49 -0.78
CA ASN A 124 1.87 22.63 -1.31
C ASN A 124 2.62 21.30 -1.17
N ILE A 125 2.76 20.55 -2.27
CA ILE A 125 3.41 19.23 -2.29
C ILE A 125 4.90 19.39 -2.52
N VAL A 126 5.70 18.91 -1.60
CA VAL A 126 7.17 18.84 -1.70
C VAL A 126 7.62 17.39 -1.67
N LYS A 127 8.56 17.02 -2.53
CA LYS A 127 9.00 15.65 -2.74
C LYS A 127 10.38 15.40 -2.16
N VAL A 128 10.58 14.24 -1.52
CA VAL A 128 11.89 13.70 -1.15
C VAL A 128 12.09 12.39 -1.92
N ASN A 129 13.09 12.36 -2.81
CA ASN A 129 13.21 11.28 -3.77
C ASN A 129 13.85 10.03 -3.18
N HIS A 130 13.29 8.87 -3.53
CA HIS A 130 14.01 7.61 -3.54
C HIS A 130 14.95 7.54 -4.74
N MET A 131 16.18 7.12 -4.54
CA MET A 131 17.23 7.15 -5.55
C MET A 131 17.48 5.74 -6.13
N ARG A 132 17.12 5.54 -7.39
CA ARG A 132 17.29 4.25 -8.05
C ARG A 132 18.74 3.75 -8.07
N ASP A 133 19.67 4.64 -8.37
CA ASP A 133 21.12 4.35 -8.41
C ASP A 133 21.70 3.97 -7.04
N ARG A 134 20.93 4.17 -5.98
CA ARG A 134 21.20 3.75 -4.60
C ARG A 134 20.18 2.70 -4.11
N ASN A 135 19.71 1.84 -5.00
CA ASN A 135 18.73 0.80 -4.69
C ASN A 135 17.44 1.33 -4.04
N TRP A 136 16.95 2.48 -4.51
CA TRP A 136 15.79 3.19 -3.98
C TRP A 136 15.95 3.72 -2.55
N ALA A 137 17.17 3.83 -2.02
CA ALA A 137 17.39 4.50 -0.75
C ALA A 137 16.84 5.94 -0.78
N LEU A 138 16.27 6.39 0.32
CA LEU A 138 15.72 7.73 0.43
C LEU A 138 16.85 8.77 0.48
N TYR A 139 16.71 9.87 -0.27
CA TYR A 139 17.67 10.97 -0.24
C TYR A 139 17.46 11.85 0.99
N ILE A 140 17.84 11.33 2.16
CA ILE A 140 17.60 11.95 3.46
C ILE A 140 18.24 13.33 3.64
N GLN A 141 19.30 13.65 2.87
CA GLN A 141 19.95 14.96 2.92
C GLN A 141 18.99 16.09 2.50
N MET A 142 18.01 15.80 1.65
CA MET A 142 16.97 16.78 1.30
C MET A 142 16.02 17.10 2.45
N MET A 143 15.88 16.22 3.45
CA MET A 143 14.89 16.43 4.52
C MET A 143 15.11 17.78 5.24
N ASP A 144 16.35 18.12 5.55
CA ASP A 144 16.67 19.38 6.23
C ASP A 144 16.43 20.63 5.36
N GLU A 145 16.43 20.48 4.03
CA GLU A 145 16.21 21.57 3.08
C GLU A 145 14.70 21.80 2.81
N VAL A 146 13.92 20.71 2.71
CA VAL A 146 12.54 20.78 2.26
C VAL A 146 11.51 20.81 3.39
N VAL A 147 11.87 20.28 4.57
CA VAL A 147 11.01 20.34 5.76
C VAL A 147 11.18 21.69 6.43
N THR A 148 10.13 22.50 6.42
CA THR A 148 10.13 23.87 6.94
C THR A 148 9.02 24.05 7.98
N GLU A 149 8.96 25.19 8.64
CA GLU A 149 7.90 25.53 9.62
C GLU A 149 6.48 25.49 8.99
N ASN A 150 6.39 25.57 7.65
CA ASN A 150 5.13 25.41 6.93
C ASN A 150 4.70 23.95 6.75
N THR A 151 5.63 22.99 6.97
CA THR A 151 5.34 21.56 6.84
C THR A 151 4.41 21.11 7.96
N LYS A 152 3.21 20.64 7.60
CA LYS A 152 2.21 20.12 8.54
C LYS A 152 2.24 18.60 8.65
N LEU A 153 2.64 17.93 7.55
CA LEU A 153 2.65 16.48 7.48
C LEU A 153 3.75 15.98 6.56
N ILE A 154 4.43 14.91 6.99
CA ILE A 154 5.35 14.12 6.16
C ILE A 154 4.67 12.78 5.87
N ALA A 155 4.39 12.49 4.60
CA ALA A 155 3.75 11.25 4.16
C ALA A 155 4.77 10.27 3.60
N ILE A 156 4.78 9.06 4.12
CA ILE A 156 5.65 7.96 3.69
C ILE A 156 4.83 6.69 3.43
N CYS A 157 5.37 5.80 2.59
CA CYS A 157 4.92 4.43 2.43
C CYS A 157 6.08 3.50 2.82
N ASN A 158 5.88 2.59 3.80
CA ASN A 158 6.97 1.73 4.28
C ASN A 158 6.44 0.37 4.73
N PRO A 159 6.70 -0.72 3.98
CA PRO A 159 7.44 -0.79 2.70
C PRO A 159 6.80 0.01 1.56
N ASP A 160 7.63 0.52 0.63
CA ASP A 160 7.21 1.50 -0.37
C ASP A 160 6.42 0.90 -1.54
N ASN A 161 5.48 1.67 -2.05
CA ASN A 161 4.80 1.46 -3.33
C ASN A 161 5.16 2.64 -4.27
N PRO A 162 5.85 2.40 -5.40
CA PRO A 162 5.88 1.14 -6.16
C PRO A 162 7.16 0.31 -6.02
N THR A 163 8.16 0.72 -5.25
CA THR A 163 9.52 0.17 -5.34
C THR A 163 9.75 -1.10 -4.50
N GLY A 164 8.90 -1.33 -3.49
CA GLY A 164 9.09 -2.39 -2.49
C GLY A 164 10.29 -2.15 -1.56
N TYR A 165 10.82 -0.92 -1.53
CA TYR A 165 11.91 -0.53 -0.64
C TYR A 165 11.45 -0.49 0.83
N VAL A 166 12.32 -0.91 1.73
CA VAL A 166 12.10 -0.83 3.19
C VAL A 166 13.05 0.20 3.77
N LEU A 167 12.51 1.21 4.43
CA LEU A 167 13.31 2.28 5.07
C LEU A 167 14.26 1.70 6.11
N THR A 168 15.53 2.05 5.99
CA THR A 168 16.54 1.73 6.99
C THR A 168 16.27 2.48 8.29
N ARG A 169 16.85 2.01 9.40
CA ARG A 169 16.79 2.71 10.69
C ARG A 169 17.25 4.18 10.57
N LYS A 170 18.34 4.43 9.84
CA LYS A 170 18.89 5.78 9.62
C LYS A 170 17.90 6.70 8.90
N GLU A 171 17.20 6.19 7.89
CA GLU A 171 16.20 6.95 7.14
C GLU A 171 14.97 7.25 8.01
N ARG A 172 14.51 6.28 8.80
CA ARG A 172 13.41 6.49 9.75
C ARG A 172 13.77 7.56 10.79
N GLU A 173 14.96 7.48 11.38
CA GLU A 173 15.47 8.48 12.33
C GLU A 173 15.57 9.89 11.67
N ALA A 174 16.01 9.97 10.42
CA ALA A 174 16.07 11.25 9.69
C ALA A 174 14.68 11.87 9.48
N ILE A 175 13.68 11.05 9.09
CA ILE A 175 12.29 11.50 8.93
C ILE A 175 11.72 11.99 10.26
N ILE A 176 11.90 11.24 11.33
CA ILE A 176 11.42 11.59 12.67
C ILE A 176 12.06 12.89 13.15
N ASN A 177 13.40 13.01 13.03
CA ASN A 177 14.12 14.22 13.44
C ASN A 177 13.66 15.45 12.66
N ALA A 178 13.42 15.31 11.34
CA ALA A 178 12.91 16.41 10.53
C ALA A 178 11.50 16.83 10.97
N ALA A 179 10.59 15.86 11.23
CA ALA A 179 9.26 16.15 11.72
C ALA A 179 9.27 16.84 13.08
N GLN A 180 10.11 16.36 14.02
CA GLN A 180 10.26 16.93 15.37
C GLN A 180 10.72 18.38 15.36
N LYS A 181 11.67 18.74 14.48
CA LYS A 181 12.18 20.12 14.36
C LYS A 181 11.11 21.16 14.11
N VAL A 182 10.05 20.79 13.38
CA VAL A 182 8.98 21.70 12.93
C VAL A 182 7.61 21.31 13.50
N ASP A 183 7.57 20.36 14.43
CA ASP A 183 6.34 19.86 15.07
C ASP A 183 5.31 19.29 14.08
N ALA A 184 5.76 18.71 12.95
CA ALA A 184 4.94 18.13 11.91
C ALA A 184 4.45 16.72 12.26
N TRP A 185 3.32 16.32 11.69
CA TRP A 185 2.82 14.94 11.72
C TRP A 185 3.58 14.04 10.74
N ILE A 186 3.67 12.76 11.04
CA ILE A 186 4.10 11.73 10.10
C ILE A 186 2.88 10.84 9.80
N LEU A 187 2.54 10.69 8.51
CA LEU A 187 1.61 9.70 8.01
C LEU A 187 2.41 8.54 7.41
N ALA A 188 2.34 7.38 8.04
CA ALA A 188 3.02 6.16 7.60
C ALA A 188 2.00 5.16 7.05
N ASP A 189 1.98 4.97 5.73
CA ASP A 189 1.24 3.88 5.09
C ASP A 189 2.07 2.60 5.17
N GLU A 190 1.65 1.66 6.02
CA GLU A 190 2.37 0.42 6.34
C GLU A 190 1.65 -0.83 5.82
N VAL A 191 0.81 -0.71 4.79
CA VAL A 191 -0.01 -1.83 4.27
C VAL A 191 0.79 -3.03 3.76
N TYR A 192 2.09 -2.86 3.50
CA TYR A 192 2.99 -3.95 3.07
C TYR A 192 3.86 -4.51 4.19
N ALA A 193 3.80 -3.98 5.41
CA ALA A 193 4.50 -4.58 6.56
C ALA A 193 4.02 -6.02 6.79
N GLY A 194 4.95 -6.95 6.98
CA GLY A 194 4.67 -8.39 7.06
C GLY A 194 4.84 -9.15 5.73
N SER A 195 5.07 -8.45 4.61
CA SER A 195 5.32 -9.04 3.29
C SER A 195 6.78 -8.95 2.86
N GLU A 196 7.72 -9.10 3.77
CA GLU A 196 9.16 -9.08 3.50
C GLU A 196 9.57 -10.31 2.67
N ILE A 197 10.41 -10.05 1.65
CA ILE A 197 10.91 -11.11 0.74
C ILE A 197 12.19 -11.72 1.30
N THR A 198 13.10 -10.87 1.79
CA THR A 198 14.47 -11.25 2.14
C THR A 198 14.62 -11.96 3.49
N ASN A 199 13.64 -11.81 4.37
CA ASN A 199 13.64 -12.40 5.72
C ASN A 199 12.21 -12.59 6.25
N ASP A 200 12.05 -13.10 7.46
CA ASP A 200 10.76 -13.31 8.13
C ASP A 200 10.47 -12.24 9.20
N THR A 201 11.35 -11.26 9.35
CA THR A 201 11.17 -10.18 10.31
C THR A 201 10.24 -9.12 9.72
N GLU A 202 9.14 -8.84 10.39
CA GLU A 202 8.18 -7.83 9.98
C GLU A 202 8.78 -6.43 10.08
N THR A 203 8.54 -5.60 9.06
CA THR A 203 8.93 -4.18 9.09
C THR A 203 8.29 -3.51 10.30
N LYS A 204 9.14 -2.94 11.15
CA LYS A 204 8.68 -2.30 12.39
C LYS A 204 7.85 -1.06 12.08
N SER A 205 6.69 -0.93 12.71
CA SER A 205 5.86 0.28 12.62
C SER A 205 6.59 1.52 13.14
N LEU A 206 6.25 2.69 12.60
CA LEU A 206 6.67 3.98 13.14
C LEU A 206 5.86 4.40 14.36
N PHE A 207 4.71 3.79 14.61
CA PHE A 207 3.91 4.10 15.80
C PHE A 207 4.74 3.91 17.08
N GLY A 208 4.71 4.92 17.96
CA GLY A 208 5.47 4.93 19.21
C GLY A 208 6.94 5.39 19.09
N GLU A 209 7.46 5.66 17.88
CA GLU A 209 8.78 6.25 17.71
C GLU A 209 8.78 7.79 17.79
N TYR A 210 7.61 8.39 17.59
CA TYR A 210 7.37 9.82 17.75
C TYR A 210 5.89 10.05 18.10
N ASP A 211 5.60 11.04 18.94
CA ASP A 211 4.23 11.30 19.45
C ASP A 211 3.23 11.72 18.35
N LYS A 212 3.73 12.30 17.25
CA LYS A 212 2.91 12.74 16.12
C LYS A 212 3.01 11.79 14.92
N VAL A 213 2.88 10.48 15.16
CA VAL A 213 2.78 9.47 14.12
C VAL A 213 1.35 8.99 13.97
N ILE A 214 0.88 8.95 12.72
CA ILE A 214 -0.36 8.32 12.29
C ILE A 214 0.02 7.18 11.35
N THR A 215 -0.22 5.95 11.76
CA THR A 215 0.06 4.76 10.96
C THR A 215 -1.22 4.22 10.35
N ILE A 216 -1.14 3.78 9.11
CA ILE A 216 -2.25 3.15 8.38
C ILE A 216 -1.86 1.73 7.98
N ASN A 217 -2.78 0.79 8.13
CA ASN A 217 -2.64 -0.57 7.61
C ASN A 217 -3.99 -1.12 7.15
N SER A 218 -4.01 -2.28 6.47
CA SER A 218 -5.24 -2.88 5.97
C SER A 218 -5.11 -4.37 5.71
N LEU A 219 -6.24 -5.05 5.57
CA LEU A 219 -6.32 -6.45 5.15
C LEU A 219 -5.99 -6.67 3.67
N SER A 220 -5.90 -5.60 2.87
CA SER A 220 -5.93 -5.70 1.40
C SER A 220 -4.64 -6.22 0.79
N LYS A 221 -3.47 -5.95 1.39
CA LYS A 221 -2.15 -6.23 0.79
C LYS A 221 -1.50 -7.44 1.43
N THR A 222 -0.79 -7.25 2.52
CA THR A 222 -0.06 -8.33 3.22
C THR A 222 -0.96 -9.48 3.68
N TYR A 223 -2.19 -9.18 4.10
CA TYR A 223 -3.11 -10.23 4.56
C TYR A 223 -3.91 -10.89 3.44
N ALA A 224 -3.79 -10.41 2.19
CA ALA A 224 -4.43 -11.02 1.00
C ALA A 224 -5.97 -11.19 1.10
N ILE A 225 -6.64 -10.24 1.78
CA ILE A 225 -8.10 -10.25 1.99
C ILE A 225 -8.71 -8.90 1.60
N PRO A 226 -8.50 -8.42 0.35
CA PRO A 226 -8.97 -7.10 -0.09
C PRO A 226 -10.50 -6.99 -0.10
N GLY A 227 -11.21 -8.10 -0.30
CA GLY A 227 -12.67 -8.15 -0.40
C GLY A 227 -13.40 -7.81 0.90
N LEU A 228 -12.74 -7.92 2.07
CA LEU A 228 -13.35 -7.53 3.33
C LEU A 228 -13.40 -6.01 3.54
N ARG A 229 -12.74 -5.21 2.69
CA ARG A 229 -12.77 -3.75 2.79
C ARG A 229 -12.51 -3.24 4.21
N LEU A 230 -11.49 -3.75 4.90
CA LEU A 230 -11.10 -3.30 6.23
C LEU A 230 -9.65 -2.80 6.25
N GLY A 231 -9.46 -1.66 6.87
CA GLY A 231 -8.19 -1.09 7.27
C GLY A 231 -8.31 -0.47 8.66
N TRP A 232 -7.23 0.09 9.15
CA TRP A 232 -7.22 0.76 10.43
C TRP A 232 -6.17 1.87 10.48
N ILE A 233 -6.46 2.84 11.34
CA ILE A 233 -5.55 3.92 11.71
C ILE A 233 -5.05 3.62 13.12
N VAL A 234 -3.75 3.78 13.35
CA VAL A 234 -3.14 3.74 14.68
C VAL A 234 -2.53 5.11 14.96
N ALA A 235 -3.02 5.78 15.98
CA ALA A 235 -2.60 7.14 16.30
C ALA A 235 -2.90 7.45 17.79
N PRO A 236 -2.41 8.57 18.36
CA PRO A 236 -2.84 9.03 19.67
C PRO A 236 -4.35 9.13 19.78
N HIS A 237 -4.93 8.81 20.95
CA HIS A 237 -6.38 8.75 21.15
C HIS A 237 -7.11 10.05 20.72
N MET A 238 -6.53 11.20 20.98
CA MET A 238 -7.12 12.49 20.54
C MET A 238 -7.24 12.54 19.00
N VAL A 239 -6.25 12.02 18.28
CA VAL A 239 -6.21 11.98 16.81
C VAL A 239 -7.27 11.04 16.27
N THR A 240 -7.40 9.81 16.82
CA THR A 240 -8.44 8.86 16.39
C THR A 240 -9.85 9.44 16.64
N SER A 241 -10.02 10.21 17.71
CA SER A 241 -11.29 10.88 18.02
C SER A 241 -11.64 12.01 17.04
N GLU A 242 -10.65 12.80 16.60
CA GLU A 242 -10.87 13.84 15.59
C GLU A 242 -11.18 13.23 14.21
N ILE A 243 -10.48 12.17 13.82
CA ILE A 243 -10.73 11.46 12.57
C ILE A 243 -12.13 10.82 12.58
N LEU A 244 -12.57 10.27 13.72
CA LEU A 244 -13.90 9.68 13.87
C LEU A 244 -15.02 10.67 13.51
N LYS A 245 -14.91 11.94 13.88
CA LYS A 245 -15.91 12.96 13.53
C LYS A 245 -16.14 13.08 12.02
N ARG A 246 -15.07 12.92 11.21
CA ARG A 246 -15.16 12.93 9.74
C ARG A 246 -15.63 11.60 9.18
N LYS A 247 -15.21 10.47 9.80
CA LYS A 247 -15.67 9.13 9.42
C LYS A 247 -17.19 8.99 9.51
N GLN A 248 -17.83 9.72 10.43
CA GLN A 248 -19.29 9.77 10.56
C GLN A 248 -19.99 10.34 9.31
N TYR A 249 -19.29 11.13 8.48
CA TYR A 249 -19.80 11.65 7.21
C TYR A 249 -19.46 10.76 6.00
N THR A 250 -18.68 9.70 6.18
CA THR A 250 -18.33 8.74 5.12
C THR A 250 -19.01 7.40 5.37
N THR A 251 -18.37 6.48 6.04
CA THR A 251 -18.84 5.10 6.23
C THR A 251 -19.59 4.87 7.53
N ILE A 252 -19.57 5.81 8.49
CA ILE A 252 -20.15 5.72 9.82
C ILE A 252 -19.47 4.63 10.65
N THR A 253 -19.54 3.37 10.17
CA THR A 253 -18.92 2.18 10.79
C THR A 253 -18.34 1.29 9.71
N THR A 254 -17.48 0.36 10.07
CA THR A 254 -17.02 -0.72 9.20
C THR A 254 -18.08 -1.81 9.07
N SER A 255 -17.97 -2.66 8.04
CA SER A 255 -18.81 -3.86 7.92
C SER A 255 -18.65 -4.75 9.15
N THR A 256 -19.75 -5.17 9.75
CA THR A 256 -19.74 -6.05 10.93
C THR A 256 -19.10 -7.40 10.64
N LEU A 257 -19.34 -7.98 9.47
CA LEU A 257 -18.66 -9.22 9.06
C LEU A 257 -17.15 -9.02 8.97
N SER A 258 -16.70 -7.94 8.35
CA SER A 258 -15.28 -7.63 8.21
C SER A 258 -14.61 -7.40 9.57
N ASP A 259 -15.30 -6.70 10.47
CA ASP A 259 -14.85 -6.45 11.84
C ASP A 259 -14.65 -7.76 12.61
N ARG A 260 -15.67 -8.63 12.64
CA ARG A 260 -15.65 -9.90 13.37
C ARG A 260 -14.65 -10.91 12.80
N LEU A 261 -14.59 -11.01 11.48
CA LEU A 261 -13.62 -11.86 10.80
C LEU A 261 -12.20 -11.39 11.08
N ALA A 262 -11.93 -10.08 10.98
CA ALA A 262 -10.61 -9.52 11.24
C ALA A 262 -10.17 -9.72 12.70
N ALA A 263 -11.07 -9.53 13.67
CA ALA A 263 -10.77 -9.80 15.08
C ALA A 263 -10.33 -11.24 15.33
N HIS A 264 -10.81 -12.19 14.52
CA HIS A 264 -10.38 -13.59 14.61
C HIS A 264 -9.08 -13.87 13.85
N PHE A 265 -8.99 -13.39 12.59
CA PHE A 265 -7.85 -13.73 11.71
C PHE A 265 -6.56 -13.01 12.08
N LEU A 266 -6.65 -11.85 12.71
CA LEU A 266 -5.49 -11.07 13.14
C LEU A 266 -4.98 -11.47 14.54
N GLN A 267 -5.63 -12.40 15.24
CA GLN A 267 -5.02 -13.01 16.41
C GLN A 267 -3.67 -13.64 16.03
N GLU A 268 -2.66 -13.47 16.88
CA GLU A 268 -1.25 -13.73 16.56
C GLU A 268 -1.02 -15.08 15.86
N ARG A 269 -1.59 -16.17 16.36
CA ARG A 269 -1.43 -17.51 15.76
C ARG A 269 -1.95 -17.59 14.30
N ASN A 270 -3.11 -17.00 14.03
CA ASN A 270 -3.73 -17.02 12.70
C ASN A 270 -3.03 -16.05 11.78
N ARG A 271 -2.71 -14.87 12.30
CA ARG A 271 -1.95 -13.82 11.60
C ARG A 271 -0.62 -14.36 11.09
N GLN A 272 0.16 -15.05 11.90
CA GLN A 272 1.45 -15.63 11.49
C GLN A 272 1.31 -16.66 10.35
N LYS A 273 0.24 -17.46 10.32
CA LYS A 273 -0.02 -18.37 9.19
C LYS A 273 -0.28 -17.61 7.89
N ILE A 274 -1.05 -16.52 7.95
CA ILE A 274 -1.33 -15.67 6.78
C ILE A 274 -0.04 -15.04 6.27
N LEU A 275 0.80 -14.48 7.17
CA LEU A 275 2.08 -13.87 6.80
C LEU A 275 3.04 -14.89 6.17
N ALA A 276 3.15 -16.09 6.73
CA ALA A 276 3.99 -17.15 6.17
C ALA A 276 3.55 -17.55 4.75
N ARG A 277 2.22 -17.70 4.53
CA ARG A 277 1.66 -17.94 3.19
C ARG A 277 1.99 -16.81 2.23
N THR A 278 1.76 -15.58 2.64
CA THR A 278 2.03 -14.38 1.85
C THR A 278 3.49 -14.34 1.42
N ARG A 279 4.42 -14.48 2.36
CA ARG A 279 5.87 -14.52 2.07
C ARG A 279 6.23 -15.66 1.12
N THR A 280 5.63 -16.82 1.27
CA THR A 280 5.84 -17.94 0.34
C THR A 280 5.43 -17.59 -1.09
N VAL A 281 4.25 -16.98 -1.27
CA VAL A 281 3.76 -16.60 -2.60
C VAL A 281 4.65 -15.55 -3.25
N ILE A 282 5.00 -14.49 -2.50
CA ILE A 282 5.79 -13.39 -3.09
C ILE A 282 7.24 -13.79 -3.36
N ARG A 283 7.87 -14.64 -2.55
CA ARG A 283 9.23 -15.14 -2.79
C ARG A 283 9.30 -15.93 -4.11
N LYS A 284 8.36 -16.82 -4.33
CA LYS A 284 8.25 -17.57 -5.59
C LYS A 284 8.00 -16.67 -6.79
N GLY A 285 7.12 -15.68 -6.64
CA GLY A 285 6.90 -14.68 -7.69
C GLY A 285 8.12 -13.82 -7.96
N ALA A 286 8.90 -13.45 -6.93
CA ALA A 286 10.15 -12.71 -7.06
C ALA A 286 11.23 -13.53 -7.81
N GLU A 287 11.31 -14.84 -7.58
CA GLU A 287 12.19 -15.74 -8.35
C GLU A 287 11.82 -15.76 -9.84
N VAL A 288 10.53 -15.84 -10.16
CA VAL A 288 10.04 -15.75 -11.56
C VAL A 288 10.41 -14.40 -12.18
N LEU A 289 10.20 -13.31 -11.46
CA LEU A 289 10.55 -11.96 -11.93
C LEU A 289 12.07 -11.84 -12.20
N GLU A 290 12.90 -12.31 -11.28
CA GLU A 290 14.36 -12.27 -11.42
C GLU A 290 14.85 -13.06 -12.64
N ILE A 291 14.31 -14.26 -12.86
CA ILE A 291 14.63 -15.10 -14.04
C ILE A 291 14.19 -14.37 -15.32
N TRP A 292 13.00 -13.78 -15.32
CA TRP A 292 12.50 -13.03 -16.47
C TRP A 292 13.39 -11.83 -16.81
N ILE A 293 13.81 -11.04 -15.82
CA ILE A 293 14.75 -9.91 -16.03
C ILE A 293 16.08 -10.40 -16.61
N LYS A 294 16.65 -11.48 -16.09
CA LYS A 294 17.92 -12.07 -16.62
C LYS A 294 17.81 -12.48 -18.09
N ASN A 295 16.63 -12.97 -18.49
CA ASN A 295 16.38 -13.45 -19.84
C ASN A 295 15.87 -12.34 -20.81
N SER A 296 15.70 -11.12 -20.31
CA SER A 296 15.15 -10.01 -21.10
C SER A 296 16.16 -9.30 -22.02
N GLU A 297 17.39 -9.81 -22.13
CA GLU A 297 18.44 -9.27 -23.02
C GLU A 297 18.66 -7.74 -22.89
N GLY A 298 18.41 -7.19 -21.69
CA GLY A 298 18.56 -5.77 -21.40
C GLY A 298 17.34 -4.90 -21.74
N HIS A 299 16.26 -5.48 -22.24
CA HIS A 299 15.00 -4.76 -22.45
C HIS A 299 14.38 -4.26 -21.15
N PHE A 300 14.59 -4.98 -20.06
CA PHE A 300 14.08 -4.64 -18.72
C PHE A 300 15.18 -4.70 -17.67
N SER A 301 15.04 -3.86 -16.65
CA SER A 301 15.93 -3.87 -15.48
C SER A 301 15.15 -3.51 -14.22
N VAL A 302 15.53 -4.09 -13.08
CA VAL A 302 14.85 -3.86 -11.79
C VAL A 302 15.86 -3.79 -10.65
N VAL A 303 15.58 -2.95 -9.66
CA VAL A 303 16.10 -3.13 -8.32
C VAL A 303 15.11 -4.03 -7.60
N MET A 304 15.53 -5.25 -7.22
CA MET A 304 14.62 -6.22 -6.61
C MET A 304 14.01 -5.66 -5.33
N PRO A 305 12.67 -5.77 -5.17
CA PRO A 305 12.00 -5.28 -3.98
C PRO A 305 12.40 -6.06 -2.72
N GLN A 306 12.42 -5.39 -1.58
CA GLN A 306 12.70 -6.00 -0.29
C GLN A 306 11.43 -6.55 0.38
N ALA A 307 10.29 -5.98 0.02
CA ALA A 307 8.95 -6.38 0.50
C ALA A 307 7.89 -6.14 -0.58
N SER A 308 6.67 -6.58 -0.33
CA SER A 308 5.50 -6.51 -1.22
C SER A 308 5.50 -7.54 -2.36
N GLY A 309 4.38 -7.61 -3.08
CA GLY A 309 4.23 -8.45 -4.28
C GLY A 309 4.33 -7.66 -5.58
N ILE A 310 5.00 -6.49 -5.56
CA ILE A 310 5.14 -5.57 -6.70
C ILE A 310 6.60 -5.18 -6.91
N ALA A 311 6.96 -4.87 -8.15
CA ALA A 311 8.27 -4.34 -8.52
C ALA A 311 8.13 -3.16 -9.48
N PHE A 312 9.07 -2.22 -9.39
CA PHE A 312 9.13 -1.06 -10.27
C PHE A 312 10.23 -1.28 -11.31
N VAL A 313 9.82 -1.80 -12.46
CA VAL A 313 10.68 -2.30 -13.54
C VAL A 313 10.91 -1.18 -14.55
N ARG A 314 12.18 -0.86 -14.83
CA ARG A 314 12.54 0.03 -15.93
C ARG A 314 12.57 -0.76 -17.23
N TYR A 315 12.01 -0.18 -18.28
CA TYR A 315 12.15 -0.71 -19.65
C TYR A 315 13.08 0.20 -20.48
N ASN A 316 13.66 -0.37 -21.56
CA ASN A 316 14.62 0.30 -22.44
C ASN A 316 14.05 0.43 -23.86
N HIS A 317 12.94 1.19 -23.98
CA HIS A 317 12.28 1.49 -25.24
C HIS A 317 11.91 2.97 -25.27
N ASP A 318 11.93 3.59 -26.46
CA ASP A 318 11.58 5.01 -26.66
C ASP A 318 10.05 5.16 -26.82
N ILE A 319 9.34 4.90 -25.74
CA ILE A 319 7.89 5.04 -25.64
C ILE A 319 7.54 5.45 -24.22
N ASN A 320 6.56 6.33 -24.08
CA ASN A 320 6.02 6.74 -22.77
C ASN A 320 5.34 5.56 -22.05
N SER A 321 5.45 5.48 -20.72
CA SER A 321 4.97 4.34 -19.94
C SER A 321 3.46 4.15 -20.00
N SER A 322 2.67 5.23 -20.07
CA SER A 322 1.21 5.14 -20.22
C SER A 322 0.83 4.62 -21.61
N GLU A 323 1.57 4.99 -22.64
CA GLU A 323 1.35 4.49 -24.00
C GLU A 323 1.77 3.02 -24.12
N PHE A 324 2.94 2.64 -23.56
CA PHE A 324 3.38 1.25 -23.48
C PHE A 324 2.30 0.37 -22.83
N MET A 325 1.80 0.79 -21.68
CA MET A 325 0.77 0.09 -20.93
C MET A 325 -0.51 -0.11 -21.77
N LYS A 326 -1.01 0.94 -22.41
CA LYS A 326 -2.24 0.88 -23.23
C LYS A 326 -2.08 -0.05 -24.43
N GLN A 327 -0.99 0.04 -25.15
CA GLN A 327 -0.72 -0.78 -26.31
C GLN A 327 -0.51 -2.25 -25.93
N LEU A 328 0.23 -2.52 -24.84
CA LEU A 328 0.39 -3.87 -24.30
C LEU A 328 -0.96 -4.50 -23.95
N TYR A 329 -1.81 -3.76 -23.25
CA TYR A 329 -3.14 -4.24 -22.87
C TYR A 329 -4.00 -4.58 -24.11
N GLN A 330 -4.02 -3.69 -25.11
CA GLN A 330 -4.76 -3.90 -26.36
C GLN A 330 -4.25 -5.12 -27.15
N ALA A 331 -2.94 -5.33 -27.19
CA ALA A 331 -2.32 -6.41 -27.95
C ALA A 331 -2.41 -7.78 -27.26
N SER A 332 -2.40 -7.84 -25.93
CA SER A 332 -2.21 -9.08 -25.19
C SER A 332 -3.20 -9.34 -24.04
N GLY A 333 -3.98 -8.35 -23.64
CA GLY A 333 -4.83 -8.40 -22.46
C GLY A 333 -4.07 -8.43 -21.12
N VAL A 334 -2.77 -8.10 -21.13
CA VAL A 334 -1.96 -7.98 -19.91
C VAL A 334 -2.14 -6.59 -19.32
N SER A 335 -2.67 -6.48 -18.11
CA SER A 335 -2.70 -5.22 -17.36
C SER A 335 -1.49 -5.10 -16.43
N LEU A 336 -0.87 -3.94 -16.42
CA LEU A 336 0.18 -3.50 -15.49
C LEU A 336 0.04 -1.98 -15.30
N LEU A 337 0.85 -1.35 -14.48
CA LEU A 337 0.72 0.09 -14.27
C LEU A 337 1.91 0.87 -14.80
N ALA A 338 1.61 1.97 -15.47
CA ALA A 338 2.60 2.90 -15.99
C ALA A 338 3.32 3.65 -14.85
N GLY A 339 4.61 3.90 -15.04
CA GLY A 339 5.41 4.70 -14.12
C GLY A 339 4.95 6.15 -14.00
N ASP A 340 4.34 6.69 -15.04
CA ASP A 340 3.73 8.03 -15.04
C ASP A 340 2.73 8.24 -13.90
N PHE A 341 1.96 7.20 -13.52
CA PHE A 341 1.03 7.29 -12.40
C PHE A 341 1.75 7.52 -11.07
N PHE A 342 3.03 7.15 -10.99
CA PHE A 342 3.91 7.40 -9.85
C PHE A 342 4.83 8.61 -10.09
N GLY A 343 4.63 9.32 -11.20
CA GLY A 343 5.39 10.51 -11.60
C GLY A 343 6.81 10.22 -12.10
N ILE A 344 7.07 8.99 -12.58
CA ILE A 344 8.36 8.58 -13.16
C ILE A 344 8.11 7.80 -14.44
N ASP A 345 8.34 8.42 -15.59
CA ASP A 345 8.26 7.74 -16.88
C ASP A 345 9.41 6.73 -17.11
N GLY A 346 9.24 5.84 -18.07
CA GLY A 346 10.23 4.78 -18.40
C GLY A 346 10.20 3.59 -17.44
N TYR A 347 9.14 3.47 -16.62
CA TYR A 347 8.94 2.40 -15.66
C TYR A 347 7.56 1.77 -15.79
N LEU A 348 7.47 0.53 -15.32
CA LEU A 348 6.24 -0.23 -15.17
C LEU A 348 6.16 -0.79 -13.75
N ARG A 349 5.03 -0.63 -13.06
CA ARG A 349 4.78 -1.37 -11.83
C ARG A 349 4.15 -2.72 -12.19
N ILE A 350 4.85 -3.80 -11.87
CA ILE A 350 4.47 -5.16 -12.19
C ILE A 350 4.20 -5.92 -10.89
N SER A 351 3.03 -6.55 -10.79
CA SER A 351 2.68 -7.45 -9.70
C SER A 351 3.20 -8.86 -9.96
N PHE A 352 3.83 -9.45 -8.94
CA PHE A 352 4.26 -10.85 -8.93
C PHE A 352 3.69 -11.64 -7.74
N GLY A 353 2.79 -11.04 -6.97
CA GLY A 353 2.08 -11.67 -5.84
C GLY A 353 1.01 -12.67 -6.25
N ARG A 354 1.16 -13.33 -7.41
CA ARG A 354 0.23 -14.29 -8.01
C ARG A 354 0.89 -15.67 -8.14
N PRO A 355 0.15 -16.73 -8.50
CA PRO A 355 0.75 -18.05 -8.76
C PRO A 355 1.85 -17.98 -9.81
N GLU A 356 2.96 -18.69 -9.60
CA GLU A 356 4.18 -18.65 -10.43
C GLU A 356 3.89 -18.75 -11.95
N LYS A 357 3.11 -19.77 -12.35
CA LYS A 357 2.74 -19.97 -13.78
C LYS A 357 1.92 -18.82 -14.36
N TYR A 358 1.13 -18.15 -13.54
CA TYR A 358 0.35 -16.99 -13.98
C TYR A 358 1.26 -15.79 -14.22
N VAL A 359 2.16 -15.51 -13.28
CA VAL A 359 3.17 -14.43 -13.41
C VAL A 359 4.05 -14.69 -14.63
N GLN A 360 4.60 -15.90 -14.78
CA GLN A 360 5.46 -16.28 -15.89
C GLN A 360 4.78 -16.01 -17.23
N LYS A 361 3.56 -16.51 -17.44
CA LYS A 361 2.83 -16.32 -18.71
C LYS A 361 2.52 -14.86 -19.00
N GLY A 362 2.18 -14.07 -17.98
CA GLY A 362 1.96 -12.63 -18.14
C GLY A 362 3.25 -11.92 -18.57
N LEU A 363 4.38 -12.23 -17.93
CA LEU A 363 5.68 -11.65 -18.25
C LEU A 363 6.21 -12.08 -19.64
N GLU A 364 5.95 -13.32 -20.08
CA GLU A 364 6.24 -13.78 -21.45
C GLU A 364 5.54 -12.87 -22.48
N LYS A 365 4.28 -12.53 -22.26
CA LYS A 365 3.53 -11.62 -23.14
C LYS A 365 4.05 -10.19 -23.12
N VAL A 366 4.52 -9.71 -21.96
CA VAL A 366 5.22 -8.41 -21.89
C VAL A 366 6.48 -8.42 -22.77
N THR A 367 7.26 -9.48 -22.74
CA THR A 367 8.44 -9.63 -23.60
C THR A 367 8.07 -9.71 -25.09
N GLU A 368 7.09 -10.56 -25.45
CA GLU A 368 6.63 -10.69 -26.85
C GLU A 368 6.20 -9.33 -27.43
N PHE A 369 5.54 -8.51 -26.61
CA PHE A 369 5.15 -7.16 -27.01
C PHE A 369 6.35 -6.22 -27.14
N ALA A 370 7.26 -6.20 -26.16
CA ALA A 370 8.42 -5.32 -26.16
C ALA A 370 9.36 -5.56 -27.35
N LEU A 371 9.56 -6.82 -27.75
CA LEU A 371 10.38 -7.20 -28.92
C LEU A 371 9.83 -6.66 -30.24
N GLN A 372 8.55 -6.35 -30.35
CA GLN A 372 7.97 -5.76 -31.57
C GLN A 372 8.37 -4.29 -31.74
N TYR A 373 8.74 -3.58 -30.69
CA TYR A 373 9.21 -2.19 -30.74
C TYR A 373 10.64 -2.04 -31.30
N ASN A 374 11.39 -3.11 -31.38
CA ASN A 374 12.76 -3.11 -31.95
C ASN A 374 12.82 -3.46 -33.44
N ARG A 375 11.67 -3.57 -34.08
CA ARG A 375 11.52 -3.80 -35.52
C ARG A 375 10.98 -2.55 -36.20
#